data_e64e58f8ff2e5aad9f6609002b52574d
#
_entry.id   e64e58f8ff2e5aad9f6609002b52574d
#
_cell.length_a   1.000
_cell.length_b   1.000
_cell.length_c   1.000
_cell.angle_alpha   90.00
_cell.angle_beta   90.00
_cell.angle_gamma   90.00
#
_symmetry.space_group_name_H-M   'P 1'
#
loop_
_entity.id
_entity.type
_entity.pdbx_description
1 polymer ?
#
loop_
_entity_poly.entity_id
_entity_poly.type
_entity_poly.pdbx_seq_one_letter_code
_entity_poly.pdbx_strand_id
1 'polypeptide(L)'
;MRSGVLMMALWLSGAYAADLPKVLSLEQAIQLAIERNPLIEAARSEILMSEGELVNASKRLNPAFTFQSGNYPYFSPNPGPFFSNQELTARVDYEIQTRGRRKLRTEAARRVVEMQRSRYHDRVRQLRLEVQRAYYQVVLARSNLNVARTVLDQTDRVIELNRVRYRQGAISELELTRVEVERLRFVDDVFQSELALRNAKATLLALLNADDLAADFDVVGELPVSDPAKEIGVPWGASLDELRQLAFRNRADLRAALEEERRADTQTRLQRAIRSPNVTVGGGYRRDGPYSSLIFGVTVPLRIFNRNQGGILRADAERRRAASLAAAVRKQIELELQRAWNAVEINRKRVEYIEKQQLRKAEEASTVTLAAYRLGGAPLMDLLDAQRRYRETVRIYNQALYDERISLYELAGVLGIGTGDR
;
A
#
# COMPACT_ATOMS: atom_id res chain seq x y z
N MET A 1 15.58 -47.53 -2.84
CA MET A 1 16.47 -46.78 -3.72
C MET A 1 15.63 -45.95 -4.67
N ARG A 2 15.43 -44.68 -4.40
CA ARG A 2 15.05 -43.65 -5.36
C ARG A 2 15.56 -42.32 -4.80
N SER A 3 16.67 -41.89 -5.34
CA SER A 3 17.38 -40.67 -5.07
C SER A 3 16.54 -39.49 -5.58
N GLY A 4 16.01 -38.67 -4.69
CA GLY A 4 15.41 -37.40 -5.01
C GLY A 4 16.51 -36.34 -5.06
N VAL A 5 16.85 -35.92 -6.26
CA VAL A 5 17.78 -34.82 -6.54
C VAL A 5 17.15 -33.51 -6.02
N LEU A 6 17.79 -32.92 -5.03
CA LEU A 6 17.50 -31.58 -4.54
C LEU A 6 17.99 -30.60 -5.60
N MET A 7 17.07 -30.12 -6.45
CA MET A 7 17.34 -29.03 -7.41
C MET A 7 17.39 -27.71 -6.63
N MET A 8 18.59 -27.30 -6.29
CA MET A 8 18.91 -26.00 -5.71
C MET A 8 18.74 -24.97 -6.83
N ALA A 9 17.54 -24.37 -6.92
CA ALA A 9 17.31 -23.23 -7.79
C ALA A 9 18.10 -22.04 -7.24
N LEU A 10 19.28 -21.79 -7.84
CA LEU A 10 19.97 -20.52 -7.72
C LEU A 10 19.06 -19.44 -8.31
N TRP A 11 18.43 -18.69 -7.45
CA TRP A 11 17.84 -17.41 -7.81
C TRP A 11 18.98 -16.43 -8.14
N LEU A 12 19.31 -16.38 -9.42
CA LEU A 12 20.01 -15.22 -9.98
C LEU A 12 19.07 -14.04 -9.81
N SER A 13 19.29 -13.25 -8.76
CA SER A 13 18.82 -11.87 -8.67
C SER A 13 19.56 -11.06 -9.74
N GLY A 14 19.19 -11.29 -11.01
CA GLY A 14 19.48 -10.38 -12.09
C GLY A 14 18.70 -9.10 -11.79
N ALA A 15 19.41 -8.06 -11.38
CA ALA A 15 18.92 -6.71 -11.38
C ALA A 15 18.42 -6.41 -12.81
N TYR A 16 17.11 -6.51 -13.03
CA TYR A 16 16.47 -5.91 -14.17
C TYR A 16 16.48 -4.38 -13.94
N ALA A 17 17.63 -3.76 -14.20
CA ALA A 17 17.68 -2.35 -14.54
C ALA A 17 17.02 -2.21 -15.92
N ALA A 18 15.72 -2.42 -16.02
CA ALA A 18 15.00 -1.99 -17.20
C ALA A 18 14.98 -0.47 -17.12
N ASP A 19 15.67 0.17 -18.07
CA ASP A 19 15.68 1.62 -18.24
C ASP A 19 14.25 2.14 -18.17
N LEU A 20 14.02 3.16 -17.33
CA LEU A 20 12.73 3.84 -17.27
C LEU A 20 12.41 4.38 -18.67
N PRO A 21 11.19 4.18 -19.18
CA PRO A 21 10.82 4.76 -20.47
C PRO A 21 10.93 6.28 -20.39
N LYS A 22 11.47 6.90 -21.44
CA LYS A 22 11.61 8.37 -21.52
C LYS A 22 10.27 9.10 -21.37
N VAL A 23 9.17 8.43 -21.72
CA VAL A 23 7.80 8.94 -21.52
C VAL A 23 7.00 7.84 -20.84
N LEU A 24 6.43 8.17 -19.68
CA LEU A 24 5.75 7.23 -18.80
C LEU A 24 4.24 7.47 -18.84
N SER A 25 3.44 6.42 -19.09
CA SER A 25 1.99 6.48 -18.88
C SER A 25 1.62 6.15 -17.43
N LEU A 26 0.40 6.53 -17.01
CA LEU A 26 -0.08 6.23 -15.65
C LEU A 26 -0.12 4.72 -15.38
N GLU A 27 -0.61 3.94 -16.35
CA GLU A 27 -0.71 2.48 -16.24
C GLU A 27 0.67 1.84 -16.09
N GLN A 28 1.65 2.28 -16.89
CA GLN A 28 3.03 1.83 -16.78
C GLN A 28 3.64 2.19 -15.43
N ALA A 29 3.39 3.39 -14.93
CA ALA A 29 3.86 3.82 -13.60
C ALA A 29 3.29 2.92 -12.50
N ILE A 30 1.99 2.63 -12.53
CA ILE A 30 1.33 1.75 -11.55
C ILE A 30 1.91 0.34 -11.63
N GLN A 31 2.09 -0.21 -12.83
CA GLN A 31 2.62 -1.55 -13.01
C GLN A 31 4.05 -1.66 -12.48
N LEU A 32 4.93 -0.74 -12.86
CA LEU A 32 6.31 -0.69 -12.39
C LEU A 32 6.39 -0.57 -10.85
N ALA A 33 5.53 0.27 -10.26
CA ALA A 33 5.47 0.40 -8.81
C ALA A 33 5.07 -0.93 -8.14
N ILE A 34 4.05 -1.64 -8.64
CA ILE A 34 3.61 -2.93 -8.07
C ILE A 34 4.70 -4.00 -8.23
N GLU A 35 5.45 -3.97 -9.32
CA GLU A 35 6.51 -4.95 -9.59
C GLU A 35 7.76 -4.71 -8.76
N ARG A 36 8.15 -3.44 -8.53
CA ARG A 36 9.46 -3.08 -7.95
C ARG A 36 9.39 -2.59 -6.50
N ASN A 37 8.21 -2.23 -5.99
CA ASN A 37 8.11 -1.62 -4.66
C ASN A 37 8.42 -2.64 -3.54
N PRO A 38 9.42 -2.36 -2.68
CA PRO A 38 9.83 -3.27 -1.61
C PRO A 38 8.72 -3.60 -0.62
N LEU A 39 7.75 -2.70 -0.41
CA LEU A 39 6.63 -2.93 0.51
C LEU A 39 5.61 -3.94 -0.07
N ILE A 40 5.51 -4.03 -1.39
CA ILE A 40 4.69 -5.06 -2.06
C ILE A 40 5.39 -6.42 -1.95
N GLU A 41 6.72 -6.46 -2.13
CA GLU A 41 7.49 -7.70 -1.96
C GLU A 41 7.47 -8.20 -0.50
N ALA A 42 7.56 -7.29 0.47
CA ALA A 42 7.37 -7.62 1.88
C ALA A 42 5.99 -8.23 2.14
N ALA A 43 4.93 -7.66 1.57
CA ALA A 43 3.58 -8.20 1.71
C ALA A 43 3.40 -9.56 1.02
N ARG A 44 4.08 -9.84 -0.10
CA ARG A 44 4.14 -11.18 -0.71
C ARG A 44 4.86 -12.18 0.20
N SER A 45 5.97 -11.76 0.81
CA SER A 45 6.71 -12.60 1.75
C SER A 45 5.87 -12.95 2.99
N GLU A 46 5.03 -12.05 3.49
CA GLU A 46 4.10 -12.35 4.59
C GLU A 46 3.06 -13.43 4.22
N ILE A 47 2.61 -13.47 2.95
CA ILE A 47 1.74 -14.56 2.47
C ILE A 47 2.51 -15.87 2.53
N LEU A 48 3.74 -15.95 1.99
CA LEU A 48 4.56 -17.16 2.00
C LEU A 48 4.88 -17.63 3.42
N MET A 49 5.18 -16.72 4.35
CA MET A 49 5.37 -17.04 5.77
C MET A 49 4.12 -17.69 6.37
N SER A 50 2.94 -17.12 6.09
CA SER A 50 1.68 -17.65 6.58
C SER A 50 1.31 -19.00 5.94
N GLU A 51 1.67 -19.23 4.67
CA GLU A 51 1.54 -20.53 4.01
C GLU A 51 2.46 -21.58 4.64
N GLY A 52 3.70 -21.21 5.01
CA GLY A 52 4.60 -22.07 5.78
C GLY A 52 3.99 -22.48 7.13
N GLU A 53 3.39 -21.54 7.86
CA GLU A 53 2.68 -21.84 9.10
C GLU A 53 1.44 -22.71 8.88
N LEU A 54 0.73 -22.55 7.77
CA LEU A 54 -0.38 -23.43 7.39
C LEU A 54 0.10 -24.87 7.16
N VAL A 55 1.23 -25.05 6.48
CA VAL A 55 1.86 -26.37 6.30
C VAL A 55 2.15 -26.99 7.66
N ASN A 56 2.82 -26.28 8.58
CA ASN A 56 3.11 -26.73 9.94
C ASN A 56 1.83 -27.07 10.72
N ALA A 57 0.83 -26.19 10.67
CA ALA A 57 -0.44 -26.40 11.35
C ALA A 57 -1.20 -27.65 10.83
N SER A 58 -1.01 -28.03 9.59
CA SER A 58 -1.66 -29.19 8.96
C SER A 58 -1.03 -30.52 9.33
N LYS A 59 0.24 -30.55 9.73
CA LYS A 59 0.98 -31.79 10.01
C LYS A 59 0.53 -32.45 11.31
N ARG A 60 0.66 -33.75 11.37
CA ARG A 60 0.53 -34.53 12.59
C ARG A 60 1.78 -34.34 13.44
N LEU A 61 1.66 -34.58 14.73
CA LEU A 61 2.83 -34.65 15.62
C LEU A 61 3.70 -35.85 15.22
N ASN A 62 5.01 -35.68 15.34
CA ASN A 62 5.92 -36.79 15.09
C ASN A 62 5.90 -37.77 16.27
N PRO A 63 6.08 -39.07 16.02
CA PRO A 63 6.36 -40.02 17.08
C PRO A 63 7.67 -39.65 17.79
N ALA A 64 7.73 -39.87 19.08
CA ALA A 64 8.95 -39.77 19.86
C ALA A 64 9.56 -41.14 20.07
N PHE A 65 10.84 -41.33 19.72
CA PHE A 65 11.62 -42.52 20.05
C PHE A 65 12.42 -42.23 21.31
N THR A 66 12.30 -43.13 22.30
CA THR A 66 13.04 -43.04 23.56
C THR A 66 13.89 -44.28 23.71
N PHE A 67 15.17 -44.08 23.94
CA PHE A 67 16.08 -45.12 24.35
C PHE A 67 16.64 -44.80 25.71
N GLN A 68 16.53 -45.70 26.64
CA GLN A 68 17.02 -45.55 28.03
C GLN A 68 17.86 -46.76 28.40
N SER A 69 18.95 -46.49 29.09
CA SER A 69 19.82 -47.49 29.69
C SER A 69 19.96 -47.15 31.17
N GLY A 70 19.74 -48.10 32.05
CA GLY A 70 19.77 -47.90 33.50
C GLY A 70 20.22 -49.14 34.23
N ASN A 71 20.26 -49.07 35.58
CA ASN A 71 20.54 -50.15 36.52
C ASN A 71 21.91 -50.82 36.37
N TYR A 72 22.89 -50.18 35.70
CA TYR A 72 24.24 -50.70 35.69
C TYR A 72 25.03 -50.22 36.91
N PRO A 73 25.53 -51.13 37.74
CA PRO A 73 26.14 -50.77 39.02
C PRO A 73 27.60 -50.33 38.88
N TYR A 74 27.85 -49.12 38.30
CA TYR A 74 29.19 -48.57 38.03
C TYR A 74 30.07 -48.49 39.26
N PHE A 75 29.51 -48.34 40.46
CA PHE A 75 30.24 -48.19 41.71
C PHE A 75 30.30 -49.48 42.55
N SER A 76 29.84 -50.60 41.98
CA SER A 76 29.96 -51.91 42.65
C SER A 76 31.38 -52.48 42.48
N PRO A 77 31.99 -53.10 43.50
CA PRO A 77 33.30 -53.74 43.40
C PRO A 77 33.35 -54.88 42.36
N ASN A 78 32.21 -55.47 42.02
CA ASN A 78 32.07 -56.49 40.99
C ASN A 78 30.80 -56.24 40.17
N PRO A 79 30.82 -55.36 39.17
CA PRO A 79 29.64 -54.94 38.45
C PRO A 79 29.05 -56.02 37.52
N GLY A 80 29.77 -57.13 37.32
CA GLY A 80 29.35 -58.19 36.37
C GLY A 80 29.41 -57.74 34.90
N PRO A 81 29.06 -58.61 33.96
CA PRO A 81 29.02 -58.26 32.53
C PRO A 81 28.02 -57.16 32.23
N PHE A 82 28.42 -56.16 31.42
CA PHE A 82 27.64 -54.97 31.12
C PHE A 82 26.19 -55.29 30.67
N PHE A 83 26.00 -56.26 29.81
CA PHE A 83 24.68 -56.61 29.30
C PHE A 83 23.84 -57.55 30.19
N SER A 84 24.40 -58.16 31.23
CA SER A 84 23.67 -59.09 32.09
C SER A 84 22.88 -58.44 33.21
N ASN A 85 23.33 -57.24 33.65
CA ASN A 85 22.73 -56.53 34.81
C ASN A 85 22.14 -55.16 34.44
N GLN A 86 22.03 -54.89 33.16
CA GLN A 86 21.57 -53.60 32.67
C GLN A 86 20.11 -53.66 32.21
N GLU A 87 19.36 -52.62 32.58
CA GLU A 87 18.05 -52.35 32.01
C GLU A 87 18.19 -51.57 30.71
N LEU A 88 17.64 -52.06 29.61
CA LEU A 88 17.57 -51.37 28.32
C LEU A 88 16.11 -51.25 27.92
N THR A 89 15.68 -50.00 27.62
CA THR A 89 14.33 -49.74 27.10
C THR A 89 14.42 -49.00 25.80
N ALA A 90 13.81 -49.52 24.74
CA ALA A 90 13.61 -48.85 23.45
C ALA A 90 12.11 -48.73 23.19
N ARG A 91 11.59 -47.54 23.02
CA ARG A 91 10.15 -47.26 22.98
C ARG A 91 9.82 -46.19 21.93
N VAL A 92 8.67 -46.37 21.27
CA VAL A 92 8.07 -45.35 20.40
C VAL A 92 6.74 -44.90 21.00
N ASP A 93 6.58 -43.59 21.18
CA ASP A 93 5.38 -42.96 21.70
C ASP A 93 4.74 -42.06 20.63
N TYR A 94 3.43 -42.14 20.47
CA TYR A 94 2.68 -41.29 19.56
C TYR A 94 1.53 -40.56 20.27
N GLU A 95 1.52 -39.23 20.19
CA GLU A 95 0.49 -38.40 20.78
C GLU A 95 -0.68 -38.20 19.81
N ILE A 96 -1.84 -38.71 20.19
CA ILE A 96 -3.09 -38.59 19.44
C ILE A 96 -3.80 -37.29 19.89
N GLN A 97 -3.91 -36.32 19.00
CA GLN A 97 -4.63 -35.10 19.25
C GLN A 97 -6.15 -35.33 19.22
N THR A 98 -6.80 -35.10 20.35
CA THR A 98 -8.26 -35.26 20.51
C THR A 98 -9.07 -34.04 20.04
N ARG A 99 -10.42 -34.21 19.95
CA ARG A 99 -11.35 -33.11 19.68
C ARG A 99 -11.08 -32.30 18.40
N GLY A 100 -10.45 -32.89 17.40
CA GLY A 100 -10.21 -32.23 16.12
C GLY A 100 -9.25 -31.03 16.17
N ARG A 101 -8.37 -30.94 17.18
CA ARG A 101 -7.44 -29.83 17.37
C ARG A 101 -6.61 -29.53 16.13
N ARG A 102 -6.13 -30.58 15.42
CA ARG A 102 -5.40 -30.40 14.17
C ARG A 102 -6.25 -29.67 13.12
N LYS A 103 -7.52 -30.09 12.94
CA LYS A 103 -8.44 -29.42 12.00
C LYS A 103 -8.65 -27.94 12.35
N LEU A 104 -8.88 -27.66 13.64
CA LEU A 104 -9.09 -26.28 14.11
C LEU A 104 -7.82 -25.42 13.96
N ARG A 105 -6.64 -25.99 14.26
CA ARG A 105 -5.35 -25.30 14.06
C ARG A 105 -5.11 -25.01 12.58
N THR A 106 -5.36 -25.99 11.70
CA THR A 106 -5.24 -25.81 10.25
C THR A 106 -6.23 -24.78 9.72
N GLU A 107 -7.48 -24.80 10.20
CA GLU A 107 -8.49 -23.81 9.84
C GLU A 107 -8.07 -22.40 10.27
N ALA A 108 -7.60 -22.22 11.50
CA ALA A 108 -7.11 -20.92 11.98
C ALA A 108 -5.94 -20.43 11.13
N ALA A 109 -4.94 -21.28 10.81
CA ALA A 109 -3.83 -20.91 9.96
C ALA A 109 -4.27 -20.57 8.52
N ARG A 110 -5.27 -21.26 7.96
CA ARG A 110 -5.84 -20.91 6.65
C ARG A 110 -6.47 -19.51 6.66
N ARG A 111 -7.17 -19.14 7.76
CA ARG A 111 -7.72 -17.78 7.90
C ARG A 111 -6.62 -16.71 7.94
N VAL A 112 -5.45 -17.03 8.52
CA VAL A 112 -4.29 -16.12 8.47
C VAL A 112 -3.82 -15.92 7.04
N VAL A 113 -3.71 -16.97 6.22
CA VAL A 113 -3.33 -16.85 4.80
C VAL A 113 -4.31 -15.94 4.05
N GLU A 114 -5.62 -16.15 4.20
CA GLU A 114 -6.63 -15.32 3.53
C GLU A 114 -6.61 -13.86 4.02
N MET A 115 -6.33 -13.66 5.31
CA MET A 115 -6.12 -12.31 5.87
C MET A 115 -4.90 -11.63 5.24
N GLN A 116 -3.76 -12.31 5.12
CA GLN A 116 -2.55 -11.74 4.52
C GLN A 116 -2.72 -11.45 3.03
N ARG A 117 -3.42 -12.33 2.29
CA ARG A 117 -3.80 -12.06 0.89
C ARG A 117 -4.64 -10.79 0.78
N SER A 118 -5.62 -10.63 1.66
CA SER A 118 -6.45 -9.43 1.69
C SER A 118 -5.64 -8.17 2.03
N ARG A 119 -4.69 -8.24 2.95
CA ARG A 119 -3.76 -7.14 3.27
C ARG A 119 -2.85 -6.79 2.10
N TYR A 120 -2.37 -7.78 1.36
CA TYR A 120 -1.62 -7.55 0.13
C TYR A 120 -2.43 -6.76 -0.89
N HIS A 121 -3.68 -7.15 -1.15
CA HIS A 121 -4.55 -6.42 -2.07
C HIS A 121 -4.85 -5.00 -1.59
N ASP A 122 -5.00 -4.78 -0.27
CA ASP A 122 -5.15 -3.43 0.27
C ASP A 122 -3.88 -2.59 0.10
N ARG A 123 -2.69 -3.19 0.28
CA ARG A 123 -1.42 -2.49 0.05
C ARG A 123 -1.23 -2.09 -1.42
N VAL A 124 -1.60 -2.98 -2.36
CA VAL A 124 -1.62 -2.65 -3.79
C VAL A 124 -2.56 -1.49 -4.09
N ARG A 125 -3.77 -1.48 -3.51
CA ARG A 125 -4.74 -0.38 -3.64
C ARG A 125 -4.16 0.96 -3.15
N GLN A 126 -3.53 0.96 -1.97
CA GLN A 126 -2.90 2.15 -1.40
C GLN A 126 -1.76 2.65 -2.29
N LEU A 127 -0.84 1.77 -2.69
CA LEU A 127 0.28 2.13 -3.57
C LEU A 127 -0.22 2.72 -4.90
N ARG A 128 -1.27 2.13 -5.49
CA ARG A 128 -1.87 2.65 -6.72
C ARG A 128 -2.32 4.10 -6.55
N LEU A 129 -3.01 4.43 -5.46
CA LEU A 129 -3.45 5.79 -5.18
C LEU A 129 -2.27 6.75 -4.94
N GLU A 130 -1.23 6.30 -4.24
CA GLU A 130 0.00 7.06 -4.04
C GLU A 130 0.69 7.39 -5.37
N VAL A 131 0.81 6.41 -6.28
CA VAL A 131 1.36 6.58 -7.63
C VAL A 131 0.51 7.53 -8.47
N GLN A 132 -0.82 7.40 -8.43
CA GLN A 132 -1.74 8.30 -9.15
C GLN A 132 -1.56 9.75 -8.70
N ARG A 133 -1.48 9.99 -7.39
CA ARG A 133 -1.22 11.32 -6.84
C ARG A 133 0.13 11.88 -7.29
N ALA A 134 1.20 11.10 -7.17
CA ALA A 134 2.53 11.52 -7.57
C ALA A 134 2.62 11.78 -9.09
N TYR A 135 1.98 10.94 -9.91
CA TYR A 135 1.93 11.09 -11.36
C TYR A 135 1.26 12.41 -11.77
N TYR A 136 0.06 12.68 -11.24
CA TYR A 136 -0.66 13.92 -11.56
C TYR A 136 0.00 15.14 -10.91
N GLN A 137 0.77 14.98 -9.85
CA GLN A 137 1.61 16.05 -9.30
C GLN A 137 2.72 16.46 -10.29
N VAL A 138 3.30 15.52 -11.04
CA VAL A 138 4.25 15.82 -12.12
C VAL A 138 3.54 16.58 -13.25
N VAL A 139 2.35 16.13 -13.67
CA VAL A 139 1.55 16.82 -14.69
C VAL A 139 1.22 18.25 -14.27
N LEU A 140 0.77 18.46 -13.02
CA LEU A 140 0.47 19.77 -12.45
C LEU A 140 1.71 20.69 -12.45
N ALA A 141 2.83 20.18 -11.94
CA ALA A 141 4.08 20.93 -11.85
C ALA A 141 4.61 21.32 -13.25
N ARG A 142 4.53 20.41 -14.23
CA ARG A 142 4.86 20.70 -15.64
C ARG A 142 3.96 21.80 -16.22
N SER A 143 2.65 21.71 -16.00
CA SER A 143 1.70 22.73 -16.47
C SER A 143 1.99 24.09 -15.87
N ASN A 144 2.28 24.15 -14.57
CA ASN A 144 2.62 25.42 -13.89
C ASN A 144 3.97 26.00 -14.38
N LEU A 145 4.97 25.15 -14.66
CA LEU A 145 6.24 25.60 -15.25
C LEU A 145 6.03 26.18 -16.64
N ASN A 146 5.18 25.57 -17.47
CA ASN A 146 4.86 26.07 -18.81
C ASN A 146 4.20 27.46 -18.73
N VAL A 147 3.27 27.65 -17.78
CA VAL A 147 2.65 28.97 -17.54
C VAL A 147 3.68 30.00 -17.12
N ALA A 148 4.57 29.66 -16.16
CA ALA A 148 5.61 30.58 -15.69
C ALA A 148 6.56 30.99 -16.83
N ARG A 149 6.98 30.06 -17.66
CA ARG A 149 7.84 30.33 -18.86
C ARG A 149 7.12 31.20 -19.87
N THR A 150 5.84 30.94 -20.16
CA THR A 150 5.04 31.75 -21.10
C THR A 150 4.91 33.19 -20.62
N VAL A 151 4.65 33.40 -19.34
CA VAL A 151 4.56 34.77 -18.77
C VAL A 151 5.90 35.48 -18.79
N LEU A 152 7.00 34.81 -18.52
CA LEU A 152 8.35 35.37 -18.61
C LEU A 152 8.67 35.78 -20.06
N ASP A 153 8.41 34.94 -21.06
CA ASP A 153 8.60 35.28 -22.48
C ASP A 153 7.76 36.49 -22.92
N GLN A 154 6.50 36.54 -22.48
CA GLN A 154 5.66 37.73 -22.74
C GLN A 154 6.21 39.00 -22.10
N THR A 155 6.75 38.90 -20.89
CA THR A 155 7.38 40.02 -20.20
C THR A 155 8.66 40.49 -20.90
N ASP A 156 9.48 39.55 -21.37
CA ASP A 156 10.69 39.87 -22.13
C ASP A 156 10.38 40.65 -23.42
N ARG A 157 9.30 40.28 -24.12
CA ARG A 157 8.82 41.08 -25.29
C ARG A 157 8.34 42.47 -24.90
N VAL A 158 7.72 42.64 -23.74
CA VAL A 158 7.32 43.97 -23.24
C VAL A 158 8.55 44.79 -22.87
N ILE A 159 9.58 44.20 -22.29
CA ILE A 159 10.84 44.90 -21.99
C ILE A 159 11.52 45.40 -23.26
N GLU A 160 11.62 44.59 -24.30
CA GLU A 160 12.20 45.02 -25.58
C GLU A 160 11.42 46.21 -26.18
N LEU A 161 10.09 46.16 -26.15
CA LEU A 161 9.26 47.31 -26.55
C LEU A 161 9.57 48.58 -25.73
N ASN A 162 9.70 48.45 -24.41
CA ASN A 162 9.98 49.55 -23.52
C ASN A 162 11.40 50.08 -23.69
N ARG A 163 12.39 49.30 -23.98
CA ARG A 163 13.74 49.76 -24.32
C ARG A 163 13.75 50.61 -25.60
N VAL A 164 12.95 50.23 -26.60
CA VAL A 164 12.80 51.10 -27.81
C VAL A 164 12.14 52.39 -27.47
N ARG A 165 11.03 52.41 -26.70
CA ARG A 165 10.30 53.60 -26.27
C ARG A 165 11.17 54.56 -25.43
N TYR A 166 12.00 54.01 -24.52
CA TYR A 166 12.93 54.79 -23.72
C TYR A 166 13.97 55.49 -24.60
N ARG A 167 14.57 54.75 -25.55
CA ARG A 167 15.53 55.36 -26.51
C ARG A 167 14.90 56.48 -27.36
N GLN A 168 13.59 56.43 -27.59
CA GLN A 168 12.84 57.44 -28.31
C GLN A 168 12.32 58.56 -27.38
N GLY A 169 12.61 58.50 -26.08
CA GLY A 169 12.14 59.51 -25.10
C GLY A 169 10.64 59.41 -24.78
N ALA A 170 9.97 58.32 -25.16
CA ALA A 170 8.53 58.16 -24.99
C ALA A 170 8.14 57.63 -23.59
N ILE A 171 9.07 57.08 -22.83
CA ILE A 171 8.89 56.65 -21.44
C ILE A 171 10.06 57.06 -20.57
N SER A 172 9.87 57.15 -19.26
CA SER A 172 10.91 57.45 -18.29
C SER A 172 11.81 56.23 -17.98
N GLU A 173 13.02 56.49 -17.48
CA GLU A 173 13.92 55.47 -16.96
C GLU A 173 13.25 54.69 -15.82
N LEU A 174 12.46 55.37 -14.98
CA LEU A 174 11.71 54.74 -13.89
C LEU A 174 10.72 53.66 -14.38
N GLU A 175 10.03 53.92 -15.50
CA GLU A 175 9.11 52.95 -16.10
C GLU A 175 9.84 51.73 -16.64
N LEU A 176 10.98 51.94 -17.31
CA LEU A 176 11.81 50.82 -17.79
C LEU A 176 12.33 49.96 -16.61
N THR A 177 12.89 50.64 -15.59
CA THR A 177 13.39 49.98 -14.39
C THR A 177 12.30 49.14 -13.68
N ARG A 178 11.07 49.64 -13.60
CA ARG A 178 9.94 48.92 -13.00
C ARG A 178 9.64 47.59 -13.71
N VAL A 179 9.64 47.56 -15.04
CA VAL A 179 9.43 46.30 -15.80
C VAL A 179 10.58 45.36 -15.58
N GLU A 180 11.81 45.83 -15.57
CA GLU A 180 13.01 45.01 -15.35
C GLU A 180 13.01 44.41 -13.93
N VAL A 181 12.57 45.14 -12.92
CA VAL A 181 12.39 44.61 -11.55
C VAL A 181 11.29 43.54 -11.49
N GLU A 182 10.16 43.78 -12.16
CA GLU A 182 9.06 42.79 -12.18
C GLU A 182 9.49 41.51 -12.92
N ARG A 183 10.32 41.63 -13.97
CA ARG A 183 10.92 40.48 -14.64
C ARG A 183 11.67 39.56 -13.68
N LEU A 184 12.43 40.11 -12.72
CA LEU A 184 13.16 39.29 -11.75
C LEU A 184 12.24 38.41 -10.93
N ARG A 185 11.03 38.88 -10.62
CA ARG A 185 10.00 38.05 -9.95
C ARG A 185 9.53 36.92 -10.83
N PHE A 186 9.32 37.14 -12.12
CA PHE A 186 8.90 36.08 -13.05
C PHE A 186 10.02 35.07 -13.29
N VAL A 187 11.29 35.48 -13.25
CA VAL A 187 12.43 34.55 -13.27
C VAL A 187 12.45 33.66 -12.02
N ASP A 188 12.21 34.24 -10.84
CA ASP A 188 12.10 33.46 -9.60
C ASP A 188 10.93 32.47 -9.65
N ASP A 189 9.78 32.85 -10.19
CA ASP A 189 8.64 31.96 -10.39
C ASP A 189 8.97 30.76 -11.30
N VAL A 190 9.79 30.95 -12.33
CA VAL A 190 10.27 29.85 -13.18
C VAL A 190 11.16 28.90 -12.37
N PHE A 191 12.11 29.43 -11.57
CA PHE A 191 12.96 28.59 -10.71
C PHE A 191 12.15 27.81 -9.69
N GLN A 192 11.18 28.42 -9.04
CA GLN A 192 10.29 27.73 -8.08
C GLN A 192 9.44 26.64 -8.76
N SER A 193 8.94 26.91 -9.96
CA SER A 193 8.17 25.93 -10.73
C SER A 193 9.04 24.77 -11.24
N GLU A 194 10.30 25.05 -11.62
CA GLU A 194 11.26 24.03 -12.00
C GLU A 194 11.64 23.13 -10.81
N LEU A 195 11.89 23.72 -9.65
CA LEU A 195 12.13 22.97 -8.41
C LEU A 195 10.93 22.07 -8.07
N ALA A 196 9.71 22.59 -8.16
CA ALA A 196 8.50 21.82 -7.92
C ALA A 196 8.38 20.63 -8.89
N LEU A 197 8.70 20.80 -10.17
CA LEU A 197 8.69 19.72 -11.16
C LEU A 197 9.75 18.67 -10.85
N ARG A 198 10.97 19.06 -10.52
CA ARG A 198 12.06 18.12 -10.15
C ARG A 198 11.69 17.32 -8.91
N ASN A 199 11.14 17.97 -7.89
CA ASN A 199 10.69 17.29 -6.66
C ASN A 199 9.54 16.33 -6.92
N ALA A 200 8.57 16.69 -7.77
CA ALA A 200 7.47 15.80 -8.15
C ALA A 200 7.98 14.58 -8.92
N LYS A 201 8.92 14.77 -9.86
CA LYS A 201 9.58 13.67 -10.59
C LYS A 201 10.31 12.73 -9.62
N ALA A 202 11.13 13.26 -8.71
CA ALA A 202 11.85 12.47 -7.71
C ALA A 202 10.90 11.68 -6.79
N THR A 203 9.76 12.26 -6.39
CA THR A 203 8.74 11.57 -5.60
C THR A 203 8.15 10.38 -6.37
N LEU A 204 7.82 10.56 -7.64
CA LEU A 204 7.32 9.46 -8.47
C LEU A 204 8.38 8.36 -8.64
N LEU A 205 9.62 8.72 -8.95
CA LEU A 205 10.74 7.77 -9.08
C LEU A 205 10.96 6.95 -7.80
N ALA A 206 10.86 7.58 -6.63
CA ALA A 206 10.95 6.90 -5.34
C ALA A 206 9.84 5.83 -5.16
N LEU A 207 8.61 6.12 -5.58
CA LEU A 207 7.50 5.14 -5.55
C LEU A 207 7.71 3.98 -6.53
N LEU A 208 8.38 4.25 -7.66
CA LEU A 208 8.76 3.24 -8.65
C LEU A 208 9.99 2.43 -8.23
N ASN A 209 10.60 2.75 -7.09
CA ASN A 209 11.87 2.18 -6.63
C ASN A 209 12.97 2.27 -7.70
N ALA A 210 13.11 3.45 -8.33
CA ALA A 210 14.15 3.72 -9.31
C ALA A 210 15.49 3.94 -8.62
N ASP A 211 16.58 3.43 -9.20
CA ASP A 211 17.95 3.56 -8.66
C ASP A 211 18.42 5.02 -8.71
N ASP A 212 18.07 5.75 -9.77
CA ASP A 212 18.41 7.17 -9.94
C ASP A 212 17.14 8.04 -9.77
N LEU A 213 17.08 8.80 -8.68
CA LEU A 213 15.99 9.74 -8.39
C LEU A 213 16.11 11.07 -9.15
N ALA A 214 17.21 11.28 -9.88
CA ALA A 214 17.42 12.44 -10.74
C ALA A 214 17.23 12.13 -12.22
N ALA A 215 16.86 10.88 -12.57
CA ALA A 215 16.63 10.46 -13.95
C ALA A 215 15.58 11.37 -14.63
N ASP A 216 15.89 11.81 -15.86
CA ASP A 216 14.97 12.63 -16.63
C ASP A 216 14.00 11.77 -17.41
N PHE A 217 12.73 12.05 -17.23
CA PHE A 217 11.60 11.41 -17.93
C PHE A 217 10.48 12.42 -18.08
N ASP A 218 9.53 12.14 -18.97
CA ASP A 218 8.29 12.90 -19.06
C ASP A 218 7.07 11.98 -18.81
N VAL A 219 5.92 12.58 -18.56
CA VAL A 219 4.67 11.86 -18.34
C VAL A 219 3.67 12.16 -19.45
N VAL A 220 2.86 11.16 -19.81
CA VAL A 220 1.76 11.34 -20.76
C VAL A 220 0.62 12.09 -20.07
N GLY A 221 -0.03 12.99 -20.81
CA GLY A 221 -1.23 13.68 -20.35
C GLY A 221 -1.01 15.15 -20.06
N GLU A 222 -2.10 15.88 -20.11
CA GLU A 222 -2.19 17.31 -19.83
C GLU A 222 -3.38 17.56 -18.91
N LEU A 223 -3.41 18.74 -18.27
CA LEU A 223 -4.60 19.27 -17.61
C LEU A 223 -5.23 20.32 -18.56
N PRO A 224 -6.55 20.28 -18.84
CA PRO A 224 -7.60 19.36 -18.42
C PRO A 224 -7.57 18.02 -19.16
N VAL A 225 -7.94 16.94 -18.49
CA VAL A 225 -8.11 15.62 -19.10
C VAL A 225 -9.60 15.43 -19.46
N SER A 226 -9.87 14.70 -20.57
CA SER A 226 -11.23 14.29 -20.95
C SER A 226 -11.98 13.62 -19.82
N ASP A 227 -13.32 13.77 -19.77
CA ASP A 227 -14.24 13.35 -18.68
C ASP A 227 -13.69 12.22 -17.78
N PRO A 228 -13.07 12.55 -16.63
CA PRO A 228 -12.35 11.58 -15.81
C PRO A 228 -13.28 10.52 -15.22
N ALA A 229 -14.55 10.81 -15.14
CA ALA A 229 -15.55 9.96 -14.56
C ALA A 229 -15.81 8.68 -15.37
N LYS A 230 -15.76 8.77 -16.70
CA LYS A 230 -15.94 7.62 -17.59
C LYS A 230 -14.71 6.70 -17.59
N GLU A 231 -13.53 7.28 -17.46
CA GLU A 231 -12.27 6.52 -17.42
C GLU A 231 -12.12 5.68 -16.14
N ILE A 232 -12.59 6.19 -15.00
CA ILE A 232 -12.37 5.58 -13.69
C ILE A 232 -13.42 4.51 -13.35
N GLY A 233 -14.53 4.44 -14.12
CA GLY A 233 -15.57 3.43 -13.92
C GLY A 233 -16.40 3.60 -12.65
N VAL A 234 -16.44 4.81 -12.08
CA VAL A 234 -17.31 5.13 -10.95
C VAL A 234 -18.77 5.14 -11.43
N PRO A 235 -19.71 4.44 -10.77
CA PRO A 235 -21.11 4.43 -11.17
C PRO A 235 -21.77 5.77 -10.83
N TRP A 236 -21.77 6.70 -11.79
CA TRP A 236 -22.42 8.01 -11.65
C TRP A 236 -23.96 7.83 -11.62
N GLY A 237 -24.60 8.45 -10.65
CA GLY A 237 -26.04 8.33 -10.44
C GLY A 237 -26.45 7.25 -9.43
N ALA A 238 -25.51 6.46 -8.93
CA ALA A 238 -25.78 5.57 -7.81
C ALA A 238 -25.99 6.37 -6.51
N SER A 239 -26.89 5.90 -5.67
CA SER A 239 -27.09 6.46 -4.35
C SER A 239 -25.89 6.21 -3.44
N LEU A 240 -25.69 7.04 -2.41
CA LEU A 240 -24.63 6.85 -1.43
C LEU A 240 -24.70 5.48 -0.74
N ASP A 241 -25.92 4.95 -0.55
CA ASP A 241 -26.14 3.62 0.01
C ASP A 241 -25.66 2.50 -0.92
N GLU A 242 -25.89 2.61 -2.22
CA GLU A 242 -25.37 1.66 -3.22
C GLU A 242 -23.85 1.69 -3.27
N LEU A 243 -23.25 2.87 -3.25
CA LEU A 243 -21.80 3.04 -3.19
C LEU A 243 -21.21 2.45 -1.90
N ARG A 244 -21.89 2.62 -0.77
CA ARG A 244 -21.49 1.99 0.51
C ARG A 244 -21.50 0.47 0.43
N GLN A 245 -22.54 -0.13 -0.14
CA GLN A 245 -22.60 -1.58 -0.33
C GLN A 245 -21.49 -2.08 -1.26
N LEU A 246 -21.20 -1.33 -2.32
CA LEU A 246 -20.12 -1.64 -3.26
C LEU A 246 -18.76 -1.61 -2.54
N ALA A 247 -18.49 -0.57 -1.75
CA ALA A 247 -17.28 -0.47 -0.95
C ALA A 247 -17.13 -1.66 0.02
N PHE A 248 -18.20 -2.02 0.76
CA PHE A 248 -18.14 -3.16 1.68
C PHE A 248 -17.90 -4.50 1.00
N ARG A 249 -18.30 -4.68 -0.25
CA ARG A 249 -18.04 -5.89 -1.03
C ARG A 249 -16.59 -5.95 -1.54
N ASN A 250 -16.04 -4.82 -1.96
CA ASN A 250 -14.77 -4.77 -2.69
C ASN A 250 -13.56 -4.50 -1.78
N ARG A 251 -13.73 -3.82 -0.66
CA ARG A 251 -12.61 -3.39 0.21
C ARG A 251 -11.86 -4.56 0.83
N ALA A 252 -10.58 -4.64 0.49
CA ALA A 252 -9.71 -5.71 0.95
C ALA A 252 -9.35 -5.60 2.43
N ASP A 253 -9.24 -4.39 2.98
CA ASP A 253 -9.02 -4.15 4.42
C ASP A 253 -10.19 -4.64 5.28
N LEU A 254 -11.43 -4.46 4.82
CA LEU A 254 -12.60 -5.04 5.49
C LEU A 254 -12.59 -6.57 5.41
N ARG A 255 -12.24 -7.14 4.25
CA ARG A 255 -12.08 -8.59 4.11
C ARG A 255 -11.03 -9.12 5.09
N ALA A 256 -9.88 -8.44 5.21
CA ALA A 256 -8.85 -8.83 6.18
C ALA A 256 -9.36 -8.79 7.62
N ALA A 257 -10.10 -7.75 8.02
CA ALA A 257 -10.67 -7.64 9.36
C ALA A 257 -11.71 -8.74 9.64
N LEU A 258 -12.53 -9.11 8.67
CA LEU A 258 -13.49 -10.21 8.79
C LEU A 258 -12.82 -11.59 8.86
N GLU A 259 -11.73 -11.81 8.14
CA GLU A 259 -10.94 -13.04 8.25
C GLU A 259 -10.25 -13.14 9.63
N GLU A 260 -9.79 -12.03 10.20
CA GLU A 260 -9.28 -12.00 11.57
C GLU A 260 -10.37 -12.33 12.60
N GLU A 261 -11.59 -11.84 12.43
CA GLU A 261 -12.73 -12.21 13.28
C GLU A 261 -13.01 -13.72 13.21
N ARG A 262 -13.03 -14.30 12.00
CA ARG A 262 -13.22 -15.74 11.77
C ARG A 262 -12.07 -16.56 12.36
N ARG A 263 -10.82 -16.07 12.25
CA ARG A 263 -9.65 -16.69 12.88
C ARG A 263 -9.82 -16.73 14.39
N ALA A 264 -10.20 -15.60 15.00
CA ALA A 264 -10.37 -15.49 16.45
C ALA A 264 -11.51 -16.41 16.97
N ASP A 265 -12.60 -16.56 16.20
CA ASP A 265 -13.64 -17.53 16.52
C ASP A 265 -13.10 -18.98 16.47
N THR A 266 -12.38 -19.32 15.41
CA THR A 266 -11.75 -20.64 15.27
C THR A 266 -10.74 -20.89 16.39
N GLN A 267 -9.97 -19.88 16.79
CA GLN A 267 -9.04 -19.94 17.92
C GLN A 267 -9.77 -20.19 19.24
N THR A 268 -10.93 -19.54 19.46
CA THR A 268 -11.77 -19.84 20.63
C THR A 268 -12.24 -21.28 20.66
N ARG A 269 -12.68 -21.83 19.53
CA ARG A 269 -13.05 -23.26 19.43
C ARG A 269 -11.85 -24.16 19.70
N LEU A 270 -10.67 -23.80 19.20
CA LEU A 270 -9.42 -24.53 19.47
C LEU A 270 -9.07 -24.54 20.97
N GLN A 271 -9.14 -23.39 21.65
CA GLN A 271 -8.84 -23.30 23.09
C GLN A 271 -9.86 -24.11 23.93
N ARG A 272 -11.12 -24.17 23.51
CA ARG A 272 -12.12 -25.05 24.14
C ARG A 272 -11.82 -26.53 23.89
N ALA A 273 -11.35 -26.89 22.69
CA ALA A 273 -10.93 -28.26 22.38
C ALA A 273 -9.68 -28.69 23.19
N ILE A 274 -8.77 -27.77 23.51
CA ILE A 274 -7.60 -27.99 24.34
C ILE A 274 -8.01 -28.38 25.80
N ARG A 275 -9.18 -28.06 26.25
CA ARG A 275 -9.70 -28.52 27.56
C ARG A 275 -9.67 -30.04 27.70
N SER A 276 -9.89 -30.81 26.66
CA SER A 276 -9.79 -32.26 26.68
C SER A 276 -8.33 -32.69 26.57
N PRO A 277 -7.84 -33.74 27.26
CA PRO A 277 -6.47 -34.18 27.14
C PRO A 277 -6.19 -34.84 25.78
N ASN A 278 -4.94 -34.84 25.34
CA ASN A 278 -4.47 -35.75 24.31
C ASN A 278 -4.19 -37.13 24.92
N VAL A 279 -4.17 -38.13 24.09
CA VAL A 279 -3.87 -39.49 24.48
C VAL A 279 -2.54 -39.91 23.83
N THR A 280 -1.55 -40.25 24.65
CA THR A 280 -0.29 -40.81 24.14
C THR A 280 -0.38 -42.34 24.21
N VAL A 281 -0.17 -42.99 23.09
CA VAL A 281 -0.03 -44.46 22.99
C VAL A 281 1.40 -44.77 22.64
N GLY A 282 1.97 -45.78 23.29
CA GLY A 282 3.34 -46.16 23.03
C GLY A 282 3.57 -47.68 23.22
N GLY A 283 4.60 -48.18 22.54
CA GLY A 283 5.03 -49.53 22.66
C GLY A 283 6.54 -49.65 22.45
N GLY A 284 7.10 -50.68 23.01
CA GLY A 284 8.54 -50.87 22.92
C GLY A 284 9.01 -52.20 23.46
N TYR A 285 10.33 -52.34 23.47
CA TYR A 285 11.05 -53.51 24.00
C TYR A 285 11.80 -53.07 25.26
N ARG A 286 11.72 -53.90 26.31
CA ARG A 286 12.48 -53.74 27.55
C ARG A 286 13.23 -55.02 27.82
N ARG A 287 14.52 -54.91 28.10
CA ARG A 287 15.36 -55.94 28.65
C ARG A 287 15.75 -55.54 30.08
N ASP A 288 15.55 -56.46 31.01
CA ASP A 288 15.90 -56.29 32.41
C ASP A 288 16.72 -57.51 32.83
N GLY A 289 18.05 -57.34 32.84
CA GLY A 289 18.98 -58.44 33.01
C GLY A 289 18.73 -59.57 31.97
N PRO A 290 18.43 -60.82 32.40
CA PRO A 290 18.16 -61.92 31.50
C PRO A 290 16.76 -61.91 30.87
N TYR A 291 15.84 -61.05 31.35
CA TYR A 291 14.45 -61.05 30.91
C TYR A 291 14.22 -60.07 29.78
N SER A 292 13.50 -60.51 28.77
CA SER A 292 13.07 -59.64 27.64
C SER A 292 11.56 -59.59 27.59
N SER A 293 10.99 -58.37 27.43
CA SER A 293 9.56 -58.15 27.45
C SER A 293 9.15 -57.07 26.40
N LEU A 294 7.94 -57.19 25.88
CA LEU A 294 7.27 -56.11 25.15
C LEU A 294 6.49 -55.28 26.15
N ILE A 295 6.61 -53.97 26.01
CA ILE A 295 5.89 -52.99 26.82
C ILE A 295 4.91 -52.21 25.99
N PHE A 296 3.72 -52.01 26.50
CA PHE A 296 2.69 -51.13 25.92
C PHE A 296 2.20 -50.16 26.99
N GLY A 297 1.88 -48.97 26.60
CA GLY A 297 1.41 -47.97 27.54
C GLY A 297 0.45 -46.95 26.88
N VAL A 298 -0.49 -46.51 27.68
CA VAL A 298 -1.38 -45.40 27.33
C VAL A 298 -1.26 -44.35 28.46
N THR A 299 -0.93 -43.14 28.07
CA THR A 299 -0.82 -41.99 28.99
C THR A 299 -1.87 -40.97 28.67
N VAL A 300 -2.68 -40.60 29.66
CA VAL A 300 -3.71 -39.54 29.58
C VAL A 300 -3.48 -38.53 30.71
N PRO A 301 -3.08 -37.28 30.42
CA PRO A 301 -2.91 -36.28 31.47
C PRO A 301 -4.27 -35.89 32.08
N LEU A 302 -4.40 -36.07 33.38
CA LEU A 302 -5.63 -35.73 34.11
C LEU A 302 -5.69 -34.23 34.36
N ARG A 303 -6.65 -33.54 33.71
CA ARG A 303 -6.86 -32.09 33.84
C ARG A 303 -7.75 -31.76 35.04
N ILE A 304 -7.22 -31.89 36.23
CA ILE A 304 -7.95 -31.66 37.48
C ILE A 304 -7.97 -30.15 37.80
N PHE A 305 -6.82 -29.51 37.80
CA PHE A 305 -6.67 -28.10 38.16
C PHE A 305 -6.69 -27.17 36.96
N ASN A 306 -5.81 -27.39 36.00
CA ASN A 306 -5.73 -26.59 34.77
C ASN A 306 -6.53 -27.21 33.64
N ARG A 307 -7.70 -26.64 33.38
CA ARG A 307 -8.61 -27.01 32.29
C ARG A 307 -8.57 -26.00 31.14
N ASN A 308 -7.46 -25.25 31.00
CA ASN A 308 -7.27 -24.18 30.01
C ASN A 308 -8.23 -22.98 30.18
N GLN A 309 -8.64 -22.68 31.42
CA GLN A 309 -9.59 -21.57 31.71
C GLN A 309 -9.04 -20.24 31.21
N GLY A 310 -7.77 -19.95 31.50
CA GLY A 310 -7.10 -18.72 31.04
C GLY A 310 -6.98 -18.61 29.53
N GLY A 311 -6.64 -19.72 28.83
CA GLY A 311 -6.59 -19.75 27.37
C GLY A 311 -7.95 -19.49 26.71
N ILE A 312 -9.04 -20.04 27.31
CA ILE A 312 -10.39 -19.79 26.83
C ILE A 312 -10.80 -18.33 27.06
N LEU A 313 -10.56 -17.79 28.26
CA LEU A 313 -10.88 -16.38 28.57
C LEU A 313 -10.15 -15.40 27.63
N ARG A 314 -8.85 -15.66 27.39
CA ARG A 314 -8.05 -14.87 26.45
C ARG A 314 -8.62 -14.94 25.03
N ALA A 315 -8.93 -16.14 24.52
CA ALA A 315 -9.47 -16.30 23.18
C ALA A 315 -10.86 -15.66 23.01
N ASP A 316 -11.72 -15.73 24.02
CA ASP A 316 -13.00 -15.05 24.04
C ASP A 316 -12.85 -13.50 24.03
N ALA A 317 -11.83 -12.98 24.71
CA ALA A 317 -11.49 -11.56 24.67
C ALA A 317 -10.91 -11.15 23.29
N GLU A 318 -10.03 -11.96 22.70
CA GLU A 318 -9.48 -11.74 21.35
C GLU A 318 -10.62 -11.75 20.30
N ARG A 319 -11.60 -12.64 20.40
CA ARG A 319 -12.76 -12.68 19.51
C ARG A 319 -13.59 -11.39 19.61
N ARG A 320 -13.88 -10.92 20.82
CA ARG A 320 -14.61 -9.64 21.00
C ARG A 320 -13.81 -8.46 20.45
N ARG A 321 -12.50 -8.43 20.67
CA ARG A 321 -11.62 -7.40 20.12
C ARG A 321 -11.65 -7.41 18.58
N ALA A 322 -11.54 -8.57 17.94
CA ALA A 322 -11.58 -8.69 16.48
C ALA A 322 -12.92 -8.20 15.89
N ALA A 323 -14.06 -8.56 16.50
CA ALA A 323 -15.37 -8.08 16.10
C ALA A 323 -15.49 -6.54 16.21
N SER A 324 -14.98 -5.95 17.30
CA SER A 324 -14.98 -4.50 17.49
C SER A 324 -14.11 -3.80 16.46
N LEU A 325 -12.92 -4.37 16.12
CA LEU A 325 -12.04 -3.81 15.09
C LEU A 325 -12.69 -3.91 13.69
N ALA A 326 -13.36 -5.00 13.36
CA ALA A 326 -14.08 -5.13 12.09
C ALA A 326 -15.22 -4.09 11.98
N ALA A 327 -15.95 -3.82 13.08
CA ALA A 327 -16.95 -2.76 13.12
C ALA A 327 -16.32 -1.36 12.95
N ALA A 328 -15.16 -1.12 13.56
CA ALA A 328 -14.43 0.14 13.39
C ALA A 328 -13.96 0.35 11.94
N VAL A 329 -13.46 -0.70 11.27
CA VAL A 329 -13.08 -0.62 9.84
C VAL A 329 -14.29 -0.30 8.97
N ARG A 330 -15.45 -0.89 9.22
CA ARG A 330 -16.68 -0.53 8.49
C ARG A 330 -17.03 0.95 8.65
N LYS A 331 -16.91 1.47 9.88
CA LYS A 331 -17.21 2.88 10.15
C LYS A 331 -16.20 3.82 9.50
N GLN A 332 -14.94 3.40 9.45
CA GLN A 332 -13.89 4.13 8.75
C GLN A 332 -14.17 4.20 7.23
N ILE A 333 -14.60 3.10 6.62
CA ILE A 333 -14.97 3.06 5.19
C ILE A 333 -16.17 3.99 4.91
N GLU A 334 -17.18 4.03 5.77
CA GLU A 334 -18.29 4.98 5.64
C GLU A 334 -17.82 6.43 5.67
N LEU A 335 -16.90 6.76 6.59
CA LEU A 335 -16.33 8.09 6.70
C LEU A 335 -15.50 8.46 5.46
N GLU A 336 -14.65 7.54 5.00
CA GLU A 336 -13.85 7.73 3.79
C GLU A 336 -14.73 7.95 2.56
N LEU A 337 -15.79 7.16 2.41
CA LEU A 337 -16.75 7.29 1.32
C LEU A 337 -17.43 8.67 1.34
N GLN A 338 -17.93 9.10 2.52
CA GLN A 338 -18.58 10.40 2.64
C GLN A 338 -17.63 11.55 2.30
N ARG A 339 -16.37 11.48 2.76
CA ARG A 339 -15.34 12.49 2.45
C ARG A 339 -14.99 12.52 0.98
N ALA A 340 -14.77 11.36 0.36
CA ALA A 340 -14.44 11.26 -1.05
C ALA A 340 -15.59 11.76 -1.94
N TRP A 341 -16.83 11.42 -1.60
CA TRP A 341 -18.01 11.92 -2.29
C TRP A 341 -18.14 13.44 -2.22
N ASN A 342 -18.02 14.00 -1.00
CA ASN A 342 -18.06 15.46 -0.80
C ASN A 342 -16.93 16.16 -1.58
N ALA A 343 -15.73 15.59 -1.60
CA ALA A 343 -14.60 16.15 -2.33
C ALA A 343 -14.86 16.19 -3.84
N VAL A 344 -15.37 15.10 -4.41
CA VAL A 344 -15.72 15.05 -5.85
C VAL A 344 -16.79 16.09 -6.19
N GLU A 345 -17.86 16.19 -5.41
CA GLU A 345 -18.94 17.14 -5.65
C GLU A 345 -18.45 18.60 -5.61
N ILE A 346 -17.66 18.94 -4.60
CA ILE A 346 -17.19 20.32 -4.41
C ILE A 346 -16.11 20.68 -5.42
N ASN A 347 -15.14 19.75 -5.69
CA ASN A 347 -14.06 20.03 -6.64
C ASN A 347 -14.61 20.19 -8.06
N ARG A 348 -15.60 19.42 -8.48
CA ARG A 348 -16.26 19.58 -9.77
C ARG A 348 -16.94 20.95 -9.91
N LYS A 349 -17.71 21.38 -8.90
CA LYS A 349 -18.33 22.72 -8.86
C LYS A 349 -17.27 23.82 -8.90
N ARG A 350 -16.14 23.63 -8.19
CA ARG A 350 -15.03 24.56 -8.16
C ARG A 350 -14.36 24.74 -9.53
N VAL A 351 -14.07 23.62 -10.23
CA VAL A 351 -13.51 23.67 -11.59
C VAL A 351 -14.45 24.42 -12.53
N GLU A 352 -15.73 24.06 -12.55
CA GLU A 352 -16.73 24.70 -13.40
C GLU A 352 -16.85 26.21 -13.13
N TYR A 353 -16.83 26.63 -11.85
CA TYR A 353 -16.88 28.04 -11.47
C TYR A 353 -15.64 28.80 -11.92
N ILE A 354 -14.44 28.25 -11.66
CA ILE A 354 -13.18 28.90 -12.05
C ILE A 354 -13.10 29.04 -13.56
N GLU A 355 -13.39 27.98 -14.31
CA GLU A 355 -13.35 27.99 -15.77
C GLU A 355 -14.28 29.04 -16.37
N LYS A 356 -15.57 29.02 -15.98
CA LYS A 356 -16.59 29.88 -16.58
C LYS A 356 -16.52 31.33 -16.12
N GLN A 357 -16.13 31.60 -14.87
CA GLN A 357 -16.24 32.92 -14.27
C GLN A 357 -14.91 33.66 -14.07
N GLN A 358 -13.82 32.91 -13.80
CA GLN A 358 -12.56 33.55 -13.44
C GLN A 358 -11.53 33.50 -14.57
N LEU A 359 -11.27 32.28 -15.11
CA LEU A 359 -10.21 32.07 -16.11
C LEU A 359 -10.46 32.90 -17.37
N ARG A 360 -11.66 32.77 -17.96
CA ARG A 360 -12.02 33.54 -19.18
C ARG A 360 -11.90 35.04 -19.00
N LYS A 361 -12.36 35.57 -17.86
CA LYS A 361 -12.26 37.01 -17.58
C LYS A 361 -10.83 37.48 -17.36
N ALA A 362 -10.01 36.67 -16.69
CA ALA A 362 -8.61 36.98 -16.45
C ALA A 362 -7.79 36.96 -17.77
N GLU A 363 -8.07 35.98 -18.65
CA GLU A 363 -7.46 35.91 -19.96
C GLU A 363 -7.84 37.06 -20.86
N GLU A 364 -9.14 37.40 -20.94
CA GLU A 364 -9.66 38.56 -21.67
C GLU A 364 -9.02 39.83 -21.17
N ALA A 365 -9.02 40.08 -19.85
CA ALA A 365 -8.41 41.27 -19.26
C ALA A 365 -6.91 41.37 -19.60
N SER A 366 -6.14 40.24 -19.48
CA SER A 366 -4.72 40.24 -19.83
C SER A 366 -4.49 40.56 -21.31
N THR A 367 -5.29 39.98 -22.21
CA THR A 367 -5.17 40.19 -23.66
C THR A 367 -5.52 41.63 -24.07
N VAL A 368 -6.65 42.13 -23.59
CA VAL A 368 -7.12 43.50 -23.88
C VAL A 368 -6.12 44.53 -23.32
N THR A 369 -5.65 44.34 -22.08
CA THR A 369 -4.70 45.29 -21.46
C THR A 369 -3.36 45.28 -22.19
N LEU A 370 -2.86 44.08 -22.65
CA LEU A 370 -1.66 43.99 -23.47
C LEU A 370 -1.81 44.73 -24.80
N ALA A 371 -2.94 44.58 -25.48
CA ALA A 371 -3.21 45.30 -26.73
C ALA A 371 -3.29 46.81 -26.50
N ALA A 372 -4.03 47.24 -25.49
CA ALA A 372 -4.14 48.68 -25.12
C ALA A 372 -2.77 49.26 -24.76
N TYR A 373 -1.95 48.55 -23.97
CA TYR A 373 -0.60 49.01 -23.65
C TYR A 373 0.29 49.16 -24.89
N ARG A 374 0.22 48.24 -25.83
CA ARG A 374 0.97 48.34 -27.11
C ARG A 374 0.59 49.56 -27.92
N LEU A 375 -0.67 49.96 -27.88
CA LEU A 375 -1.19 51.15 -28.55
C LEU A 375 -1.05 52.46 -27.74
N GLY A 376 -0.50 52.41 -26.54
CA GLY A 376 -0.34 53.56 -25.62
C GLY A 376 -1.64 53.95 -24.88
N GLY A 377 -2.68 53.13 -24.92
CA GLY A 377 -3.98 53.36 -24.28
C GLY A 377 -4.12 52.83 -22.85
N ALA A 378 -3.13 52.11 -22.33
CA ALA A 378 -3.13 51.61 -20.96
C ALA A 378 -1.77 51.88 -20.29
N PRO A 379 -1.72 52.16 -18.98
CA PRO A 379 -0.47 52.29 -18.24
C PRO A 379 0.19 50.94 -18.02
N LEU A 380 1.53 50.95 -17.85
CA LEU A 380 2.32 49.76 -17.61
C LEU A 380 1.85 48.94 -16.40
N MET A 381 1.48 49.65 -15.31
CA MET A 381 1.05 48.95 -14.07
C MET A 381 -0.20 48.13 -14.27
N ASP A 382 -1.14 48.61 -15.08
CA ASP A 382 -2.37 47.85 -15.41
C ASP A 382 -2.03 46.54 -16.17
N LEU A 383 -1.05 46.61 -17.10
CA LEU A 383 -0.57 45.44 -17.82
C LEU A 383 0.06 44.42 -16.86
N LEU A 384 0.98 44.88 -15.99
CA LEU A 384 1.66 43.99 -15.04
C LEU A 384 0.66 43.36 -14.05
N ASP A 385 -0.33 44.11 -13.58
CA ASP A 385 -1.38 43.59 -12.72
C ASP A 385 -2.29 42.56 -13.45
N ALA A 386 -2.67 42.86 -14.68
CA ALA A 386 -3.47 41.91 -15.48
C ALA A 386 -2.72 40.59 -15.73
N GLN A 387 -1.42 40.67 -16.07
CA GLN A 387 -0.58 39.48 -16.26
C GLN A 387 -0.41 38.65 -14.96
N ARG A 388 -0.21 39.34 -13.82
CA ARG A 388 -0.10 38.68 -12.51
C ARG A 388 -1.40 37.98 -12.14
N ARG A 389 -2.55 38.61 -12.31
CA ARG A 389 -3.88 38.03 -12.05
C ARG A 389 -4.18 36.86 -12.96
N TYR A 390 -3.87 36.96 -14.24
CA TYR A 390 -4.03 35.84 -15.18
C TYR A 390 -3.22 34.66 -14.76
N ARG A 391 -1.92 34.80 -14.51
CA ARG A 391 -1.03 33.71 -14.03
C ARG A 391 -1.57 33.06 -12.76
N GLU A 392 -1.96 33.84 -11.75
CA GLU A 392 -2.50 33.32 -10.51
C GLU A 392 -3.78 32.53 -10.73
N THR A 393 -4.67 33.04 -11.60
CA THR A 393 -5.92 32.36 -11.96
C THR A 393 -5.66 31.03 -12.67
N VAL A 394 -4.68 30.96 -13.59
CA VAL A 394 -4.30 29.71 -14.27
C VAL A 394 -3.73 28.71 -13.26
N ARG A 395 -2.90 29.13 -12.32
CA ARG A 395 -2.39 28.24 -11.26
C ARG A 395 -3.52 27.67 -10.38
N ILE A 396 -4.47 28.52 -9.98
CA ILE A 396 -5.65 28.12 -9.21
C ILE A 396 -6.49 27.11 -10.01
N TYR A 397 -6.66 27.34 -11.32
CA TYR A 397 -7.38 26.44 -12.21
C TYR A 397 -6.67 25.09 -12.35
N ASN A 398 -5.37 25.08 -12.62
CA ASN A 398 -4.57 23.86 -12.70
C ASN A 398 -4.65 23.06 -11.40
N GLN A 399 -4.56 23.72 -10.24
CA GLN A 399 -4.72 23.07 -8.94
C GLN A 399 -6.13 22.49 -8.78
N ALA A 400 -7.18 23.21 -9.20
CA ALA A 400 -8.55 22.71 -9.10
C ALA A 400 -8.78 21.46 -9.99
N LEU A 401 -8.20 21.43 -11.19
CA LEU A 401 -8.24 20.27 -12.08
C LEU A 401 -7.52 19.07 -11.46
N TYR A 402 -6.36 19.30 -10.83
CA TYR A 402 -5.64 18.26 -10.10
C TYR A 402 -6.48 17.73 -8.93
N ASP A 403 -7.04 18.62 -8.10
CA ASP A 403 -7.86 18.27 -6.94
C ASP A 403 -9.10 17.45 -7.35
N GLU A 404 -9.77 17.85 -8.45
CA GLU A 404 -10.90 17.11 -9.03
C GLU A 404 -10.47 15.69 -9.44
N ARG A 405 -9.36 15.59 -10.20
CA ARG A 405 -8.84 14.31 -10.70
C ARG A 405 -8.49 13.36 -9.55
N ILE A 406 -7.79 13.86 -8.54
CA ILE A 406 -7.40 13.06 -7.39
C ILE A 406 -8.62 12.63 -6.57
N SER A 407 -9.60 13.51 -6.37
CA SER A 407 -10.82 13.15 -5.62
C SER A 407 -11.58 11.99 -6.29
N LEU A 408 -11.55 11.89 -7.61
CA LEU A 408 -12.13 10.76 -8.36
C LEU A 408 -11.38 9.45 -8.16
N TYR A 409 -10.04 9.48 -8.18
CA TYR A 409 -9.22 8.30 -7.85
C TYR A 409 -9.37 7.88 -6.39
N GLU A 410 -9.50 8.83 -5.47
CA GLU A 410 -9.80 8.56 -4.06
C GLU A 410 -11.15 7.86 -3.90
N LEU A 411 -12.18 8.35 -4.58
CA LEU A 411 -13.50 7.71 -4.57
C LEU A 411 -13.43 6.29 -5.15
N ALA A 412 -12.77 6.09 -6.30
CA ALA A 412 -12.56 4.76 -6.86
C ALA A 412 -11.79 3.83 -5.91
N GLY A 413 -10.76 4.35 -5.26
CA GLY A 413 -9.99 3.63 -4.24
C GLY A 413 -10.82 3.25 -3.02
N VAL A 414 -11.73 4.13 -2.55
CA VAL A 414 -12.66 3.82 -1.46
C VAL A 414 -13.68 2.76 -1.87
N LEU A 415 -14.15 2.80 -3.11
CA LEU A 415 -15.05 1.79 -3.66
C LEU A 415 -14.37 0.46 -3.97
N GLY A 416 -13.03 0.40 -3.91
CA GLY A 416 -12.27 -0.78 -4.29
C GLY A 416 -12.37 -1.11 -5.79
N ILE A 417 -12.60 -0.09 -6.65
CA ILE A 417 -12.66 -0.23 -8.10
C ILE A 417 -11.25 -0.07 -8.67
N GLY A 418 -10.93 -0.84 -9.72
CA GLY A 418 -9.64 -0.72 -10.41
C GLY A 418 -8.47 -1.44 -9.71
N THR A 419 -8.73 -2.26 -8.71
CA THR A 419 -7.69 -3.06 -8.01
C THR A 419 -7.22 -4.28 -8.78
N GLY A 420 -7.69 -4.48 -10.02
CA GLY A 420 -7.06 -5.43 -10.95
C GLY A 420 -7.19 -6.91 -10.62
N ASP A 421 -8.27 -7.34 -9.98
CA ASP A 421 -8.69 -8.74 -9.95
C ASP A 421 -9.64 -9.03 -11.12
N ARG A 422 -9.09 -9.22 -12.31
CA ARG A 422 -9.71 -9.99 -13.41
C ARG A 422 -8.68 -10.93 -13.98
#